data_7616ee2128db03519a6a0e5a31ffb044
#
_entry.id   7616ee2128db03519a6a0e5a31ffb044
#
_cell.length_a   1.000
_cell.length_b   1.000
_cell.length_c   1.000
_cell.angle_alpha   90.00
_cell.angle_beta   90.00
_cell.angle_gamma   90.00
#
_symmetry.space_group_name_H-M   'P 1'
#
loop_
_entity.id
_entity.type
_entity.pdbx_description
1 polymer ?
#
loop_
_entity_poly.entity_id
_entity_poly.type
_entity_poly.pdbx_seq_one_letter_code
_entity_poly.pdbx_strand_id
1 'polypeptide(L)'
;MSVKQMLVQWKTIVVCLAGLVGMCAGTMTLGALIFGTEAAIVATPPLSGGIVAYMIMSEGATAMGRPELATLALAVLVLQSFVGYPLTSFLLKREARHLLGDYKSGKTLAQAGSCEEGKTILPQLPSKYVTNNTTLFKVAVAGLIGTVITSWTNEIISRYVILLIVGVILAEIGFLDRSPLIKSQVFGFTSVVIVGFVVVSELRLRPRMWWPP
;
A
#
# COMPACT_ATOMS: atom_id res chain seq x y z
N MET A 1 10.77 -7.69 0.43
CA MET A 1 11.85 -6.73 0.73
C MET A 1 12.51 -7.18 2.01
N SER A 2 13.83 -7.08 2.14
CA SER A 2 14.53 -7.42 3.37
C SER A 2 14.91 -6.12 4.10
N VAL A 3 14.89 -6.15 5.44
CA VAL A 3 15.27 -4.99 6.27
C VAL A 3 16.70 -4.53 5.94
N LYS A 4 17.60 -5.47 5.60
CA LYS A 4 18.96 -5.14 5.15
C LYS A 4 18.98 -4.32 3.86
N GLN A 5 18.08 -4.61 2.91
CA GLN A 5 17.96 -3.84 1.66
C GLN A 5 17.44 -2.43 1.92
N MET A 6 16.54 -2.26 2.86
CA MET A 6 16.07 -0.95 3.30
C MET A 6 17.20 -0.11 3.90
N LEU A 7 18.02 -0.72 4.75
CA LEU A 7 19.17 -0.03 5.36
C LEU A 7 20.22 0.41 4.33
N VAL A 8 20.46 -0.39 3.30
CA VAL A 8 21.38 -0.02 2.20
C VAL A 8 20.83 1.16 1.38
N GLN A 9 19.51 1.25 1.25
CA GLN A 9 18.83 2.31 0.48
C GLN A 9 18.32 3.46 1.36
N TRP A 10 18.97 3.74 2.50
CA TRP A 10 18.50 4.76 3.44
C TRP A 10 18.29 6.15 2.82
N LYS A 11 19.10 6.52 1.81
CA LYS A 11 18.94 7.78 1.07
C LYS A 11 17.60 7.85 0.35
N THR A 12 17.18 6.76 -0.29
CA THR A 12 15.88 6.66 -0.95
C THR A 12 14.74 6.77 0.06
N ILE A 13 14.90 6.13 1.22
CA ILE A 13 13.91 6.21 2.31
C ILE A 13 13.74 7.64 2.79
N VAL A 14 14.86 8.36 3.02
CA VAL A 14 14.81 9.77 3.46
C VAL A 14 14.11 10.65 2.42
N VAL A 15 14.41 10.47 1.13
CA VAL A 15 13.75 11.20 0.05
C VAL A 15 12.24 10.89 0.01
N CYS A 16 11.86 9.62 0.14
CA CYS A 16 10.45 9.24 0.19
C CYS A 16 9.72 9.84 1.40
N LEU A 17 10.35 9.83 2.59
CA LEU A 17 9.77 10.44 3.79
C LEU A 17 9.63 11.95 3.65
N ALA A 18 10.63 12.63 3.11
CA ALA A 18 10.56 14.06 2.84
C ALA A 18 9.43 14.39 1.84
N GLY A 19 9.28 13.59 0.79
CA GLY A 19 8.18 13.70 -0.17
C GLY A 19 6.81 13.49 0.47
N LEU A 20 6.68 12.48 1.36
CA LEU A 20 5.45 12.21 2.09
C LEU A 20 5.08 13.40 3.00
N VAL A 21 6.03 13.92 3.77
CA VAL A 21 5.81 15.09 4.65
C VAL A 21 5.41 16.30 3.82
N GLY A 22 6.10 16.56 2.70
CA GLY A 22 5.77 17.66 1.79
C GLY A 22 4.35 17.54 1.20
N MET A 23 3.96 16.33 0.80
CA MET A 23 2.61 16.06 0.29
C MET A 23 1.55 16.25 1.38
N CYS A 24 1.76 15.73 2.59
CA CYS A 24 0.84 15.93 3.70
C CYS A 24 0.71 17.41 4.07
N ALA A 25 1.82 18.13 4.17
CA ALA A 25 1.81 19.55 4.47
C ALA A 25 1.09 20.36 3.37
N GLY A 26 1.36 20.07 2.11
CA GLY A 26 0.69 20.70 0.96
C GLY A 26 -0.81 20.44 0.94
N THR A 27 -1.22 19.19 1.15
CA THR A 27 -2.65 18.81 1.15
C THR A 27 -3.38 19.43 2.34
N MET A 28 -2.76 19.42 3.53
CA MET A 28 -3.37 20.00 4.73
C MET A 28 -3.47 21.53 4.64
N THR A 29 -2.48 22.21 4.08
CA THR A 29 -2.53 23.68 3.96
C THR A 29 -3.44 24.13 2.83
N LEU A 30 -3.18 23.70 1.58
CA LEU A 30 -3.97 24.10 0.41
C LEU A 30 -5.38 23.49 0.45
N GLY A 31 -5.49 22.22 0.83
CA GLY A 31 -6.78 21.53 0.94
C GLY A 31 -7.68 22.17 2.00
N ALA A 32 -7.12 22.52 3.15
CA ALA A 32 -7.89 23.18 4.21
C ALA A 32 -8.38 24.59 3.81
N LEU A 33 -7.57 25.33 3.05
CA LEU A 33 -7.96 26.66 2.55
C LEU A 33 -9.09 26.60 1.51
N ILE A 34 -9.13 25.57 0.66
CA ILE A 34 -10.08 25.47 -0.46
C ILE A 34 -11.33 24.69 -0.06
N PHE A 35 -11.18 23.55 0.62
CA PHE A 35 -12.26 22.59 0.91
C PHE A 35 -12.63 22.49 2.39
N GLY A 36 -11.92 23.21 3.25
CA GLY A 36 -12.08 23.13 4.69
C GLY A 36 -11.22 22.04 5.34
N THR A 37 -11.03 22.17 6.65
CA THR A 37 -10.10 21.32 7.42
C THR A 37 -10.53 19.85 7.47
N GLU A 38 -11.81 19.56 7.62
CA GLU A 38 -12.33 18.18 7.67
C GLU A 38 -12.08 17.43 6.37
N ALA A 39 -12.37 18.07 5.23
CA ALA A 39 -12.13 17.49 3.92
C ALA A 39 -10.63 17.25 3.68
N ALA A 40 -9.76 18.18 4.09
CA ALA A 40 -8.32 18.04 3.97
C ALA A 40 -7.78 16.88 4.81
N ILE A 41 -8.24 16.71 6.05
CA ILE A 41 -7.85 15.60 6.93
C ILE A 41 -8.21 14.26 6.30
N VAL A 42 -9.41 14.13 5.77
CA VAL A 42 -9.91 12.88 5.19
C VAL A 42 -9.28 12.57 3.83
N ALA A 43 -8.96 13.59 3.03
CA ALA A 43 -8.35 13.43 1.71
C ALA A 43 -6.85 13.08 1.76
N THR A 44 -6.12 13.54 2.77
CA THR A 44 -4.66 13.39 2.84
C THR A 44 -4.20 11.93 2.90
N PRO A 45 -4.75 11.04 3.75
CA PRO A 45 -4.30 9.64 3.81
C PRO A 45 -4.54 8.85 2.52
N PRO A 46 -5.73 8.88 1.87
CA PRO A 46 -5.92 8.21 0.59
C PRO A 46 -4.95 8.69 -0.49
N LEU A 47 -4.64 9.99 -0.52
CA LEU A 47 -3.73 10.58 -1.48
C LEU A 47 -2.29 10.04 -1.33
N SER A 48 -1.86 9.78 -0.10
CA SER A 48 -0.50 9.33 0.22
C SER A 48 -0.36 7.82 0.31
N GLY A 49 -1.36 7.12 0.85
CA GLY A 49 -1.30 5.70 1.19
C GLY A 49 -2.18 4.77 0.32
N GLY A 50 -2.95 5.33 -0.62
CA GLY A 50 -3.79 4.55 -1.54
C GLY A 50 -4.94 3.81 -0.84
N ILE A 51 -5.26 2.60 -1.33
CA ILE A 51 -6.45 1.83 -0.91
C ILE A 51 -6.46 1.52 0.59
N VAL A 52 -5.33 1.17 1.19
CA VAL A 52 -5.27 0.82 2.63
C VAL A 52 -5.59 2.04 3.49
N ALA A 53 -5.03 3.20 3.15
CA ALA A 53 -5.31 4.44 3.86
C ALA A 53 -6.76 4.90 3.68
N TYR A 54 -7.32 4.70 2.48
CA TYR A 54 -8.75 4.90 2.24
C TYR A 54 -9.62 4.03 3.15
N MET A 55 -9.31 2.73 3.28
CA MET A 55 -10.08 1.82 4.14
C MET A 55 -10.09 2.29 5.60
N ILE A 56 -8.93 2.68 6.13
CA ILE A 56 -8.82 3.19 7.51
C ILE A 56 -9.65 4.47 7.68
N MET A 57 -9.58 5.39 6.72
CA MET A 57 -10.34 6.65 6.79
C MET A 57 -11.83 6.44 6.63
N SER A 58 -12.25 5.53 5.75
CA SER A 58 -13.66 5.17 5.54
C SER A 58 -14.27 4.53 6.78
N GLU A 59 -13.57 3.60 7.43
CA GLU A 59 -13.98 3.00 8.71
C GLU A 59 -14.11 4.07 9.80
N GLY A 60 -13.11 4.94 9.94
CA GLY A 60 -13.13 6.03 10.92
C GLY A 60 -14.26 7.03 10.68
N ALA A 61 -14.47 7.47 9.44
CA ALA A 61 -15.55 8.39 9.09
C ALA A 61 -16.93 7.78 9.36
N THR A 62 -17.11 6.50 9.06
CA THR A 62 -18.35 5.77 9.31
C THR A 62 -18.60 5.61 10.81
N ALA A 63 -17.58 5.31 11.61
CA ALA A 63 -17.68 5.21 13.05
C ALA A 63 -18.06 6.54 13.72
N MET A 64 -17.66 7.68 13.12
CA MET A 64 -18.07 9.02 13.55
C MET A 64 -19.47 9.43 13.05
N GLY A 65 -20.18 8.55 12.33
CA GLY A 65 -21.50 8.86 11.77
C GLY A 65 -21.47 9.83 10.58
N ARG A 66 -20.33 9.97 9.91
CA ARG A 66 -20.11 10.89 8.78
C ARG A 66 -19.77 10.12 7.48
N PRO A 67 -20.71 9.34 6.92
CA PRO A 67 -20.45 8.54 5.71
C PRO A 67 -20.14 9.39 4.46
N GLU A 68 -20.54 10.65 4.45
CA GLU A 68 -20.19 11.59 3.38
C GLU A 68 -18.68 11.79 3.26
N LEU A 69 -17.94 11.76 4.36
CA LEU A 69 -16.49 11.86 4.38
C LEU A 69 -15.82 10.59 3.83
N ALA A 70 -16.41 9.41 4.05
CA ALA A 70 -15.93 8.18 3.44
C ALA A 70 -16.05 8.22 1.92
N THR A 71 -17.16 8.76 1.40
CA THR A 71 -17.36 8.95 -0.05
C THR A 71 -16.35 9.95 -0.63
N LEU A 72 -16.04 11.03 0.11
CA LEU A 72 -15.00 11.97 -0.28
C LEU A 72 -13.63 11.28 -0.37
N ALA A 73 -13.27 10.45 0.62
CA ALA A 73 -12.03 9.68 0.61
C ALA A 73 -11.90 8.79 -0.62
N LEU A 74 -13.01 8.13 -1.03
CA LEU A 74 -13.06 7.33 -2.25
C LEU A 74 -12.87 8.18 -3.50
N ALA A 75 -13.56 9.31 -3.58
CA ALA A 75 -13.43 10.21 -4.72
C ALA A 75 -11.99 10.66 -4.91
N VAL A 76 -11.29 11.01 -3.83
CA VAL A 76 -9.87 11.37 -3.85
C VAL A 76 -9.02 10.19 -4.32
N LEU A 77 -9.27 8.97 -3.81
CA LEU A 77 -8.54 7.76 -4.23
C LEU A 77 -8.66 7.51 -5.74
N VAL A 78 -9.83 7.71 -6.31
CA VAL A 78 -10.07 7.49 -7.75
C VAL A 78 -9.43 8.61 -8.57
N LEU A 79 -9.69 9.88 -8.19
CA LEU A 79 -9.19 11.04 -8.93
C LEU A 79 -7.66 11.12 -8.94
N GLN A 80 -7.01 10.78 -7.83
CA GLN A 80 -5.54 10.76 -7.79
C GLN A 80 -4.93 9.83 -8.84
N SER A 81 -5.60 8.71 -9.15
CA SER A 81 -5.10 7.75 -10.14
C SER A 81 -5.15 8.32 -11.56
N PHE A 82 -6.19 9.08 -11.89
CA PHE A 82 -6.32 9.74 -13.20
C PHE A 82 -5.22 10.77 -13.46
N VAL A 83 -4.80 11.50 -12.43
CA VAL A 83 -3.74 12.50 -12.54
C VAL A 83 -2.37 11.85 -12.32
N GLY A 84 -2.26 10.96 -11.34
CA GLY A 84 -1.01 10.36 -10.91
C GLY A 84 -0.37 9.47 -11.97
N TYR A 85 -1.13 8.60 -12.65
CA TYR A 85 -0.57 7.71 -13.66
C TYR A 85 0.04 8.44 -14.87
N PRO A 86 -0.66 9.40 -15.52
CA PRO A 86 -0.06 10.16 -16.62
C PRO A 86 1.16 10.96 -16.18
N LEU A 87 1.10 11.61 -15.01
CA LEU A 87 2.21 12.41 -14.49
C LEU A 87 3.44 11.53 -14.18
N THR A 88 3.23 10.41 -13.50
CA THR A 88 4.30 9.44 -13.22
C THR A 88 4.91 8.89 -14.49
N SER A 89 4.09 8.52 -15.49
CA SER A 89 4.57 8.04 -16.79
C SER A 89 5.42 9.08 -17.51
N PHE A 90 5.01 10.35 -17.47
CA PHE A 90 5.76 11.45 -18.06
C PHE A 90 7.11 11.66 -17.36
N LEU A 91 7.13 11.70 -16.04
CA LEU A 91 8.34 11.89 -15.24
C LEU A 91 9.31 10.72 -15.41
N LEU A 92 8.83 9.48 -15.38
CA LEU A 92 9.63 8.28 -15.59
C LEU A 92 10.25 8.24 -17.00
N LYS A 93 9.49 8.63 -18.04
CA LYS A 93 10.02 8.71 -19.40
C LYS A 93 11.10 9.78 -19.54
N ARG A 94 10.93 10.91 -18.84
CA ARG A 94 11.94 11.98 -18.81
C ARG A 94 13.22 11.50 -18.14
N GLU A 95 13.10 10.87 -16.99
CA GLU A 95 14.24 10.33 -16.24
C GLU A 95 14.95 9.21 -17.02
N ALA A 96 14.19 8.28 -17.61
CA ALA A 96 14.76 7.23 -18.45
C ALA A 96 15.58 7.78 -19.63
N ARG A 97 15.15 8.87 -20.26
CA ARG A 97 15.91 9.53 -21.33
C ARG A 97 17.22 10.14 -20.80
N HIS A 98 17.18 10.73 -19.62
CA HIS A 98 18.36 11.28 -18.95
C HIS A 98 19.38 10.19 -18.64
N LEU A 99 18.94 9.11 -18.01
CA LEU A 99 19.75 7.94 -17.69
C LEU A 99 20.33 7.27 -18.93
N LEU A 100 19.56 7.19 -20.02
CA LEU A 100 20.03 6.65 -21.28
C LEU A 100 21.14 7.53 -21.90
N GLY A 101 21.06 8.85 -21.76
CA GLY A 101 22.10 9.79 -22.15
C GLY A 101 23.39 9.57 -21.36
N ASP A 102 23.28 9.45 -20.04
CA ASP A 102 24.42 9.19 -19.15
C ASP A 102 25.07 7.82 -19.42
N TYR A 103 24.25 6.78 -19.67
CA TYR A 103 24.75 5.46 -20.10
C TYR A 103 25.53 5.51 -21.39
N LYS A 104 25.02 6.19 -22.42
CA LYS A 104 25.71 6.36 -23.72
C LYS A 104 26.98 7.19 -23.59
N SER A 105 27.07 8.11 -22.64
CA SER A 105 28.27 8.91 -22.37
C SER A 105 29.35 8.19 -21.55
N GLY A 106 29.12 6.90 -21.19
CA GLY A 106 30.09 6.09 -20.45
C GLY A 106 30.16 6.43 -18.96
N LYS A 107 29.24 7.23 -18.42
CA LYS A 107 29.13 7.43 -16.96
C LYS A 107 28.62 6.16 -16.34
N THR A 108 29.36 5.66 -15.33
CA THR A 108 28.91 4.53 -14.51
C THR A 108 27.62 4.93 -13.81
N LEU A 109 26.50 4.40 -14.27
CA LEU A 109 25.25 4.50 -13.51
C LEU A 109 25.49 3.80 -12.17
N ALA A 110 25.15 4.47 -11.07
CA ALA A 110 25.17 3.83 -9.77
C ALA A 110 24.37 2.54 -9.88
N GLN A 111 25.05 1.40 -9.81
CA GLN A 111 24.39 0.11 -9.80
C GLN A 111 23.39 0.15 -8.67
N ALA A 112 22.11 0.07 -9.01
CA ALA A 112 21.09 -0.32 -8.05
C ALA A 112 21.62 -1.60 -7.43
N GLY A 113 22.06 -1.53 -6.17
CA GLY A 113 22.82 -2.58 -5.54
C GLY A 113 22.18 -3.93 -5.83
N SER A 114 22.96 -4.84 -6.40
CA SER A 114 22.54 -6.21 -6.61
C SER A 114 22.05 -6.73 -5.28
N CYS A 115 20.74 -6.87 -5.17
CA CYS A 115 20.11 -7.33 -3.95
C CYS A 115 20.45 -8.81 -3.81
N GLU A 116 21.57 -9.11 -3.15
CA GLU A 116 21.79 -10.47 -2.64
C GLU A 116 20.58 -10.85 -1.78
N GLU A 117 19.95 -11.94 -2.13
CA GLU A 117 18.87 -12.53 -1.31
C GLU A 117 19.45 -12.80 0.07
N GLY A 118 19.10 -11.95 1.04
CA GLY A 118 19.55 -12.13 2.42
C GLY A 118 19.17 -13.53 2.89
N LYS A 119 20.11 -14.23 3.53
CA LYS A 119 19.92 -15.56 4.09
C LYS A 119 18.69 -15.55 4.99
N THR A 120 17.69 -16.32 4.66
CA THR A 120 16.50 -16.57 5.49
C THR A 120 16.90 -17.43 6.70
N ILE A 121 16.33 -17.16 7.86
CA ILE A 121 16.62 -17.86 9.10
C ILE A 121 16.09 -19.32 9.04
N LEU A 122 14.91 -19.49 8.45
CA LEU A 122 14.32 -20.82 8.25
C LEU A 122 14.85 -21.49 6.97
N PRO A 123 15.12 -22.80 7.00
CA PRO A 123 15.46 -23.55 5.80
C PRO A 123 14.30 -23.47 4.80
N GLN A 124 14.63 -23.14 3.56
CA GLN A 124 13.61 -23.09 2.50
C GLN A 124 13.04 -24.49 2.26
N LEU A 125 11.73 -24.58 2.09
CA LEU A 125 11.09 -25.82 1.70
C LEU A 125 11.69 -26.34 0.38
N PRO A 126 11.90 -27.66 0.23
CA PRO A 126 12.31 -28.25 -1.03
C PRO A 126 11.37 -27.80 -2.16
N SER A 127 11.92 -27.53 -3.33
CA SER A 127 11.17 -26.99 -4.49
C SER A 127 9.94 -27.84 -4.87
N LYS A 128 9.96 -29.13 -4.54
CA LYS A 128 8.84 -30.06 -4.74
C LYS A 128 7.55 -29.66 -3.99
N TYR A 129 7.66 -28.96 -2.87
CA TYR A 129 6.53 -28.54 -2.03
C TYR A 129 6.15 -27.07 -2.20
N VAL A 130 6.89 -26.32 -3.01
CA VAL A 130 6.58 -24.91 -3.33
C VAL A 130 5.54 -24.89 -4.44
N THR A 131 4.29 -25.09 -4.05
CA THR A 131 3.13 -25.03 -4.95
C THR A 131 2.37 -23.72 -4.70
N ASN A 132 1.58 -23.25 -5.68
CA ASN A 132 0.71 -22.08 -5.53
C ASN A 132 -0.17 -22.17 -4.29
N ASN A 133 -0.72 -23.38 -4.02
CA ASN A 133 -1.57 -23.63 -2.87
C ASN A 133 -0.82 -23.50 -1.53
N THR A 134 0.44 -23.96 -1.48
CA THR A 134 1.28 -23.82 -0.27
C THR A 134 1.59 -22.36 0.02
N THR A 135 1.83 -21.56 -1.00
CA THR A 135 2.07 -20.12 -0.84
C THR A 135 0.82 -19.39 -0.36
N LEU A 136 -0.35 -19.72 -0.92
CA LEU A 136 -1.63 -19.18 -0.47
C LEU A 136 -1.95 -19.56 0.97
N PHE A 137 -1.70 -20.84 1.34
CA PHE A 137 -1.88 -21.32 2.71
C PHE A 137 -1.01 -20.52 3.70
N LYS A 138 0.26 -20.27 3.38
CA LYS A 138 1.14 -19.44 4.20
C LYS A 138 0.61 -18.01 4.37
N VAL A 139 0.08 -17.41 3.30
CA VAL A 139 -0.54 -16.06 3.36
C VAL A 139 -1.79 -16.10 4.24
N ALA A 140 -2.64 -17.13 4.11
CA ALA A 140 -3.83 -17.28 4.95
C ALA A 140 -3.48 -17.44 6.44
N VAL A 141 -2.47 -18.24 6.76
CA VAL A 141 -1.96 -18.40 8.13
C VAL A 141 -1.42 -17.07 8.68
N ALA A 142 -0.67 -16.32 7.89
CA ALA A 142 -0.19 -14.99 8.28
C ALA A 142 -1.36 -14.03 8.58
N GLY A 143 -2.41 -14.07 7.75
CA GLY A 143 -3.65 -13.32 7.97
C GLY A 143 -4.36 -13.71 9.26
N LEU A 144 -4.48 -15.01 9.55
CA LEU A 144 -5.08 -15.51 10.80
C LEU A 144 -4.29 -15.05 12.03
N ILE A 145 -2.97 -15.16 12.00
CA ILE A 145 -2.10 -14.67 13.09
C ILE A 145 -2.34 -13.17 13.31
N GLY A 146 -2.37 -12.39 12.24
CA GLY A 146 -2.61 -10.95 12.33
C GLY A 146 -4.00 -10.61 12.91
N THR A 147 -5.05 -11.34 12.54
CA THR A 147 -6.40 -11.13 13.08
C THR A 147 -6.48 -11.50 14.57
N VAL A 148 -5.85 -12.58 15.00
CA VAL A 148 -5.79 -12.98 16.42
C VAL A 148 -5.07 -11.91 17.24
N ILE A 149 -3.94 -11.38 16.74
CA ILE A 149 -3.21 -10.30 17.43
C ILE A 149 -4.05 -9.03 17.51
N THR A 150 -4.79 -8.70 16.44
CA THR A 150 -5.72 -7.54 16.44
C THR A 150 -6.79 -7.67 17.51
N SER A 151 -7.39 -8.86 17.66
CA SER A 151 -8.39 -9.13 18.69
C SER A 151 -7.82 -8.97 20.12
N TRP A 152 -6.57 -9.36 20.32
CA TRP A 152 -5.87 -9.19 21.60
C TRP A 152 -5.55 -7.74 21.93
N THR A 153 -5.34 -6.92 20.91
CA THR A 153 -4.97 -5.49 21.07
C THR A 153 -6.21 -4.60 21.27
N ASN A 154 -7.42 -5.17 21.37
CA ASN A 154 -8.71 -4.43 21.50
C ASN A 154 -8.85 -3.31 20.44
N GLU A 155 -8.38 -3.56 19.23
CA GLU A 155 -8.45 -2.64 18.07
C GLU A 155 -7.80 -1.25 18.29
N ILE A 156 -6.97 -1.10 19.34
CA ILE A 156 -6.21 0.15 19.59
C ILE A 156 -5.32 0.47 18.39
N ILE A 157 -4.75 -0.56 17.74
CA ILE A 157 -3.94 -0.42 16.53
C ILE A 157 -4.75 -0.94 15.34
N SER A 158 -4.78 -0.15 14.27
CA SER A 158 -5.46 -0.55 13.04
C SER A 158 -5.04 -1.95 12.59
N ARG A 159 -6.01 -2.80 12.28
CA ARG A 159 -5.83 -4.17 11.76
C ARG A 159 -4.82 -4.23 10.61
N TYR A 160 -4.84 -3.26 9.72
CA TYR A 160 -3.95 -3.20 8.56
C TYR A 160 -2.49 -3.01 8.95
N VAL A 161 -2.22 -2.22 9.99
CA VAL A 161 -0.86 -2.00 10.52
C VAL A 161 -0.32 -3.27 11.16
N ILE A 162 -1.14 -3.98 11.94
CA ILE A 162 -0.76 -5.25 12.57
C ILE A 162 -0.45 -6.29 11.49
N LEU A 163 -1.32 -6.44 10.50
CA LEU A 163 -1.11 -7.37 9.38
C LEU A 163 0.17 -7.07 8.60
N LEU A 164 0.49 -5.79 8.39
CA LEU A 164 1.72 -5.37 7.73
C LEU A 164 2.96 -5.75 8.56
N ILE A 165 2.95 -5.46 9.86
CA ILE A 165 4.07 -5.81 10.77
C ILE A 165 4.27 -7.33 10.81
N VAL A 166 3.20 -8.09 11.01
CA VAL A 166 3.23 -9.57 11.02
C VAL A 166 3.76 -10.10 9.69
N GLY A 167 3.29 -9.56 8.57
CA GLY A 167 3.75 -9.93 7.24
C GLY A 167 5.25 -9.71 7.04
N VAL A 168 5.77 -8.56 7.50
CA VAL A 168 7.21 -8.25 7.43
C VAL A 168 8.02 -9.20 8.31
N ILE A 169 7.60 -9.44 9.55
CA ILE A 169 8.29 -10.36 10.47
C ILE A 169 8.32 -11.79 9.89
N LEU A 170 7.19 -12.30 9.40
CA LEU A 170 7.11 -13.64 8.81
C LEU A 170 7.92 -13.76 7.51
N ALA A 171 8.03 -12.68 6.74
CA ALA A 171 8.89 -12.64 5.56
C ALA A 171 10.39 -12.62 5.90
N GLU A 172 10.80 -11.92 6.97
CA GLU A 172 12.21 -11.92 7.44
C GLU A 172 12.62 -13.25 8.06
N ILE A 173 11.73 -13.91 8.81
CA ILE A 173 11.95 -15.26 9.34
C ILE A 173 12.08 -16.27 8.20
N GLY A 174 11.47 -16.00 7.03
CA GLY A 174 11.50 -16.90 5.86
C GLY A 174 10.28 -17.83 5.77
N PHE A 175 9.29 -17.65 6.64
CA PHE A 175 8.03 -18.39 6.55
C PHE A 175 7.22 -17.96 5.34
N LEU A 176 7.17 -16.64 5.07
CA LEU A 176 6.47 -16.08 3.92
C LEU A 176 7.47 -15.75 2.81
N ASP A 177 7.14 -16.11 1.58
CA ASP A 177 7.93 -15.71 0.41
C ASP A 177 7.88 -14.17 0.25
N ARG A 178 8.97 -13.56 -0.23
CA ARG A 178 9.07 -12.10 -0.40
C ARG A 178 8.13 -11.51 -1.46
N SER A 179 7.61 -12.35 -2.35
CA SER A 179 6.61 -11.98 -3.37
C SER A 179 5.58 -13.10 -3.53
N PRO A 180 4.78 -13.41 -2.49
CA PRO A 180 3.94 -14.60 -2.47
C PRO A 180 2.86 -14.56 -3.57
N LEU A 181 2.21 -13.42 -3.76
CA LEU A 181 1.12 -13.27 -4.74
C LEU A 181 1.58 -13.39 -6.19
N ILE A 182 2.80 -12.92 -6.50
CA ILE A 182 3.37 -13.04 -7.84
C ILE A 182 3.79 -14.49 -8.10
N LYS A 183 4.46 -15.13 -7.14
CA LYS A 183 4.90 -16.54 -7.27
C LYS A 183 3.72 -17.49 -7.40
N SER A 184 2.61 -17.24 -6.70
CA SER A 184 1.38 -18.05 -6.78
C SER A 184 0.48 -17.70 -7.97
N GLN A 185 0.86 -16.74 -8.81
CA GLN A 185 0.07 -16.27 -9.96
C GLN A 185 -1.34 -15.76 -9.58
N VAL A 186 -1.59 -15.44 -8.32
CA VAL A 186 -2.90 -15.03 -7.79
C VAL A 186 -3.02 -13.51 -7.69
N PHE A 187 -1.99 -12.76 -8.08
CA PHE A 187 -1.98 -11.30 -7.98
C PHE A 187 -3.16 -10.65 -8.70
N GLY A 188 -3.49 -11.10 -9.91
CA GLY A 188 -4.63 -10.58 -10.67
C GLY A 188 -5.96 -10.85 -9.97
N PHE A 189 -6.18 -12.07 -9.49
CA PHE A 189 -7.39 -12.44 -8.75
C PHE A 189 -7.53 -11.61 -7.47
N THR A 190 -6.46 -11.48 -6.68
CA THR A 190 -6.47 -10.68 -5.45
C THR A 190 -6.78 -9.21 -5.74
N SER A 191 -6.27 -8.65 -6.83
CA SER A 191 -6.57 -7.27 -7.24
C SER A 191 -8.06 -7.09 -7.56
N VAL A 192 -8.67 -8.04 -8.26
CA VAL A 192 -10.13 -8.01 -8.55
C VAL A 192 -10.94 -8.11 -7.26
N VAL A 193 -10.55 -8.98 -6.33
CA VAL A 193 -11.23 -9.12 -5.02
C VAL A 193 -11.14 -7.82 -4.22
N ILE A 194 -9.98 -7.15 -4.19
CA ILE A 194 -9.83 -5.86 -3.50
C ILE A 194 -10.73 -4.79 -4.12
N VAL A 195 -10.76 -4.68 -5.45
CA VAL A 195 -11.64 -3.73 -6.14
C VAL A 195 -13.11 -4.05 -5.85
N GLY A 196 -13.50 -5.32 -5.93
CA GLY A 196 -14.86 -5.76 -5.59
C GLY A 196 -15.24 -5.42 -4.15
N PHE A 197 -14.33 -5.60 -3.19
CA PHE A 197 -14.55 -5.24 -1.80
C PHE A 197 -14.78 -3.73 -1.63
N VAL A 198 -13.97 -2.89 -2.29
CA VAL A 198 -14.15 -1.43 -2.26
C VAL A 198 -15.50 -1.03 -2.82
N VAL A 199 -15.91 -1.58 -3.96
CA VAL A 199 -17.22 -1.30 -4.58
C VAL A 199 -18.37 -1.72 -3.66
N VAL A 200 -18.30 -2.91 -3.08
CA VAL A 200 -19.34 -3.41 -2.16
C VAL A 200 -19.43 -2.57 -0.88
N SER A 201 -18.29 -2.14 -0.33
CA SER A 201 -18.28 -1.28 0.85
C SER A 201 -18.98 0.05 0.58
N GLU A 202 -18.77 0.65 -0.60
CA GLU A 202 -19.44 1.89 -1.00
C GLU A 202 -20.93 1.72 -1.24
N LEU A 203 -21.34 0.62 -1.85
CA LEU A 203 -22.76 0.31 -2.04
C LEU A 203 -23.49 0.15 -0.69
N ARG A 204 -22.81 -0.38 0.34
CA ARG A 204 -23.37 -0.45 1.69
C ARG A 204 -23.52 0.92 2.36
N LEU A 205 -22.65 1.88 2.05
CA LEU A 205 -22.70 3.23 2.62
C LEU A 205 -23.82 4.09 1.99
N ARG A 206 -24.41 3.66 0.86
CA ARG A 206 -25.44 4.39 0.11
C ARG A 206 -26.87 3.82 0.19
N PRO A 207 -27.35 3.15 1.23
CA PRO A 207 -28.70 2.57 1.21
C PRO A 207 -29.84 3.60 1.16
N ARG A 208 -29.59 4.88 1.48
CA ARG A 208 -30.63 5.91 1.59
C ARG A 208 -30.71 6.92 0.45
N MET A 209 -29.76 6.93 -0.51
CA MET A 209 -29.75 7.97 -1.55
C MET A 209 -30.53 7.58 -2.82
N TRP A 210 -30.76 6.27 -3.05
CA TRP A 210 -31.40 5.78 -4.28
C TRP A 210 -32.82 5.22 -4.07
N TRP A 211 -33.27 5.06 -2.84
CA TRP A 211 -34.62 4.58 -2.52
C TRP A 211 -35.21 5.48 -1.46
N PRO A 212 -36.04 6.50 -1.85
CA PRO A 212 -36.87 7.22 -0.90
C PRO A 212 -37.92 6.27 -0.30
N PRO A 213 -38.34 6.49 0.96
CA PRO A 213 -39.31 5.67 1.64
C PRO A 213 -40.69 5.69 0.96
#